data_20c0bcaa2e29c913159804433a4bfd62
#
_entry.id   20c0bcaa2e29c913159804433a4bfd62
#
_cell.length_a   1.000
_cell.length_b   1.000
_cell.length_c   1.000
_cell.angle_alpha   90.00
_cell.angle_beta   90.00
_cell.angle_gamma   90.00
#
_symmetry.space_group_name_H-M   'P 1'
#
loop_
_entity.id
_entity.type
_entity.pdbx_description
1 polymer ?
#
loop_
_entity_poly.entity_id
_entity_poly.type
_entity_poly.pdbx_seq_one_letter_code
_entity_poly.pdbx_strand_id
1 'polypeptide(L)'
;MKTKKLLTVLLILLTVVSTTGYYWDQEITQVQAKEEKKVEQILDPFKVASVQFNPILNERDKNVEELLKITEDAFKNGARLVVAPEMATTGYYYADREAIEPFVDSIPGKTTDAFEKLAKQYDSYIVFGMAEVDKETNLYYNSAALVGPEGYIGKYRKTQMWETEMHWGAWGDLGVPVFNTKLGKIAINICMDSAYWETARLAGIQGADILAFPTNSSAQAISALPARAQQNGMYVVSANRSNTENGFHMIGGSAIWSPKGTKLAEAPVVMTPSEDIDEPTITFATVDPKLYENENKEALEGRRPELYKELMHTVAPWDYTKNTTSHHIVAGALQYEPVLGEKEQNKEKIVRLIEEAKNKNADLNLVVLPELSLTGPVDGLKKHDVNALAEASDGESAKFFTEIAKKYEVAIVFGFIEQDGMDLYNSALLISQDGSVAGKYQKTHLSKSDKVWANAGESLPVFKTKELGKIGLLIGEDAEFPEASGVLAVKRADMIAIPSAWHGQYGGEMEINKVISANPYPEGSMVTWDAVAIGAQAYTVVSNYVGTEKNFLGGSSLYTLDPLYALDQPVVADDKEQALVVEFDTVQANAWFNQEMLILSRQTAYFKALVQK
;
A
#
# COMPACT_ATOMS: atom_id res chain seq x y z
N MET A 1 19.48 45.85 -40.61
CA MET A 1 18.93 44.65 -41.31
C MET A 1 19.21 43.32 -40.61
N LYS A 2 20.27 43.14 -39.82
CA LYS A 2 20.56 41.85 -39.12
C LYS A 2 19.65 41.55 -37.91
N THR A 3 19.18 42.53 -37.19
CA THR A 3 18.32 42.41 -36.00
C THR A 3 16.88 41.99 -36.31
N LYS A 4 16.31 42.41 -37.46
CA LYS A 4 14.95 41.96 -37.86
C LYS A 4 14.87 40.52 -38.31
N LYS A 5 15.95 39.96 -38.89
CA LYS A 5 16.00 38.53 -39.29
C LYS A 5 16.10 37.59 -38.08
N LEU A 6 16.77 38.02 -37.01
CA LEU A 6 16.87 37.21 -35.78
C LEU A 6 15.53 37.12 -35.01
N LEU A 7 14.77 38.22 -35.00
CA LEU A 7 13.45 38.22 -34.36
C LEU A 7 12.42 37.36 -35.11
N THR A 8 12.48 37.34 -36.45
CA THR A 8 11.57 36.52 -37.27
C THR A 8 11.87 35.03 -37.14
N VAL A 9 13.14 34.65 -37.02
CA VAL A 9 13.53 33.23 -36.79
C VAL A 9 13.12 32.80 -35.37
N LEU A 10 13.25 33.67 -34.39
CA LEU A 10 12.82 33.35 -33.01
C LEU A 10 11.29 33.22 -32.90
N LEU A 11 10.52 34.04 -33.62
CA LEU A 11 9.06 33.94 -33.65
C LEU A 11 8.58 32.67 -34.38
N ILE A 12 9.26 32.24 -35.42
CA ILE A 12 8.94 31.01 -36.16
C ILE A 12 9.31 29.77 -35.33
N LEU A 13 10.40 29.80 -34.57
CA LEU A 13 10.76 28.72 -33.66
C LEU A 13 9.77 28.61 -32.48
N LEU A 14 9.31 29.72 -31.93
CA LEU A 14 8.30 29.74 -30.86
C LEU A 14 6.92 29.26 -31.36
N THR A 15 6.52 29.59 -32.59
CA THR A 15 5.26 29.09 -33.16
C THR A 15 5.33 27.62 -33.55
N VAL A 16 6.47 27.11 -34.01
CA VAL A 16 6.65 25.67 -34.33
C VAL A 16 6.64 24.85 -33.02
N VAL A 17 7.30 25.31 -31.95
CA VAL A 17 7.30 24.60 -30.65
C VAL A 17 5.92 24.63 -30.02
N SER A 18 5.14 25.73 -30.16
CA SER A 18 3.78 25.78 -29.63
C SER A 18 2.78 24.96 -30.42
N THR A 19 2.95 24.86 -31.75
CA THR A 19 2.06 24.05 -32.58
C THR A 19 2.38 22.56 -32.51
N THR A 20 3.65 22.16 -32.40
CA THR A 20 4.00 20.74 -32.19
C THR A 20 3.58 20.24 -30.81
N GLY A 21 3.75 21.04 -29.75
CA GLY A 21 3.21 20.71 -28.41
C GLY A 21 1.69 20.55 -28.40
N TYR A 22 0.97 21.43 -29.14
CA TYR A 22 -0.51 21.36 -29.24
C TYR A 22 -0.99 20.15 -30.09
N TYR A 23 -0.24 19.76 -31.13
CA TYR A 23 -0.55 18.56 -31.92
C TYR A 23 -0.25 17.25 -31.15
N TRP A 24 0.81 17.21 -30.37
CA TRP A 24 1.10 16.06 -29.49
C TRP A 24 0.05 15.89 -28.40
N ASP A 25 -0.42 16.96 -27.79
CA ASP A 25 -1.49 16.90 -26.79
C ASP A 25 -2.84 16.48 -27.42
N GLN A 26 -3.11 16.88 -28.65
CA GLN A 26 -4.33 16.45 -29.36
C GLN A 26 -4.28 15.01 -29.86
N GLU A 27 -3.13 14.49 -30.29
CA GLU A 27 -3.00 13.08 -30.68
C GLU A 27 -3.08 12.15 -29.47
N ILE A 28 -2.49 12.51 -28.32
CA ILE A 28 -2.65 11.76 -27.07
C ILE A 28 -4.11 11.79 -26.61
N THR A 29 -4.81 12.91 -26.75
CA THR A 29 -6.23 13.03 -26.39
C THR A 29 -7.15 12.30 -27.38
N GLN A 30 -6.78 12.22 -28.67
CA GLN A 30 -7.56 11.49 -29.68
C GLN A 30 -7.36 9.97 -29.63
N VAL A 31 -6.22 9.47 -29.18
CA VAL A 31 -6.00 8.03 -28.96
C VAL A 31 -6.81 7.52 -27.77
N GLN A 32 -7.13 8.39 -26.79
CA GLN A 32 -8.00 8.04 -25.64
C GLN A 32 -9.51 8.19 -25.91
N ALA A 33 -9.92 8.92 -26.96
CA ALA A 33 -11.32 9.10 -27.33
C ALA A 33 -11.79 8.13 -28.46
N LYS A 34 -11.36 6.86 -28.42
CA LYS A 34 -12.20 5.83 -29.04
C LYS A 34 -13.45 5.72 -28.18
N GLU A 35 -14.64 5.95 -28.80
CA GLU A 35 -15.94 5.73 -28.14
C GLU A 35 -15.86 4.47 -27.29
N GLU A 36 -15.90 4.63 -25.96
CA GLU A 36 -16.05 3.50 -25.05
C GLU A 36 -17.36 2.82 -25.40
N LYS A 37 -17.29 1.70 -26.09
CA LYS A 37 -18.45 0.84 -26.25
C LYS A 37 -18.93 0.51 -24.85
N LYS A 38 -20.14 0.99 -24.53
CA LYS A 38 -20.78 0.69 -23.25
C LYS A 38 -20.92 -0.83 -23.15
N VAL A 39 -20.04 -1.44 -22.37
CA VAL A 39 -20.07 -2.90 -22.11
C VAL A 39 -21.17 -3.14 -21.09
N GLU A 40 -22.14 -3.99 -21.42
CA GLU A 40 -23.17 -4.39 -20.46
C GLU A 40 -22.54 -5.29 -19.40
N GLN A 41 -22.53 -4.83 -18.16
CA GLN A 41 -21.92 -5.54 -17.04
C GLN A 41 -22.85 -6.63 -16.50
N ILE A 42 -22.26 -7.74 -16.06
CA ILE A 42 -22.93 -8.78 -15.31
C ILE A 42 -23.21 -8.25 -13.90
N LEU A 43 -24.46 -8.35 -13.46
CA LEU A 43 -24.89 -7.90 -12.13
C LEU A 43 -25.01 -9.04 -11.12
N ASP A 44 -25.11 -10.27 -11.58
CA ASP A 44 -25.19 -11.46 -10.73
C ASP A 44 -23.80 -11.90 -10.26
N PRO A 45 -23.69 -12.47 -9.06
CA PRO A 45 -22.45 -13.06 -8.59
C PRO A 45 -21.89 -14.10 -9.56
N PHE A 46 -20.58 -14.07 -9.77
CA PHE A 46 -19.88 -14.99 -10.66
C PHE A 46 -18.61 -15.55 -10.03
N LYS A 47 -18.19 -16.70 -10.53
CA LYS A 47 -17.00 -17.39 -10.04
C LYS A 47 -15.75 -16.85 -10.74
N VAL A 48 -14.69 -16.63 -9.96
CA VAL A 48 -13.33 -16.36 -10.44
C VAL A 48 -12.40 -17.48 -10.01
N ALA A 49 -11.33 -17.68 -10.75
CA ALA A 49 -10.31 -18.68 -10.46
C ALA A 49 -8.92 -18.05 -10.41
N SER A 50 -8.16 -18.44 -9.40
CA SER A 50 -6.71 -18.22 -9.30
C SER A 50 -6.01 -19.54 -9.61
N VAL A 51 -5.04 -19.51 -10.52
CA VAL A 51 -4.29 -20.69 -10.95
C VAL A 51 -2.89 -20.64 -10.36
N GLN A 52 -2.55 -21.61 -9.51
CA GLN A 52 -1.19 -21.86 -9.05
C GLN A 52 -0.56 -22.84 -10.03
N PHE A 53 0.42 -22.36 -10.80
CA PHE A 53 1.01 -23.12 -11.91
C PHE A 53 2.51 -22.86 -12.00
N ASN A 54 3.28 -23.92 -12.23
CA ASN A 54 4.72 -23.89 -12.33
C ASN A 54 5.16 -24.07 -13.80
N PRO A 55 5.41 -23.00 -14.56
CA PRO A 55 5.94 -23.13 -15.91
C PRO A 55 7.35 -23.75 -15.89
N ILE A 56 7.64 -24.54 -16.88
CA ILE A 56 8.98 -25.10 -17.09
C ILE A 56 9.81 -24.05 -17.79
N LEU A 57 10.96 -23.69 -17.21
CA LEU A 57 11.88 -22.71 -17.77
C LEU A 57 12.29 -23.09 -19.21
N ASN A 58 12.19 -22.13 -20.12
CA ASN A 58 12.56 -22.28 -21.55
C ASN A 58 11.63 -23.21 -22.38
N GLU A 59 10.47 -23.60 -21.87
CA GLU A 59 9.55 -24.50 -22.58
C GLU A 59 8.23 -23.78 -22.94
N ARG A 60 8.31 -22.61 -23.59
CA ARG A 60 7.17 -21.74 -23.87
C ARG A 60 5.96 -22.47 -24.46
N ASP A 61 6.15 -23.26 -25.53
CA ASP A 61 5.02 -23.87 -26.24
C ASP A 61 4.33 -24.95 -25.37
N LYS A 62 5.09 -25.68 -24.53
CA LYS A 62 4.53 -26.62 -23.55
C LYS A 62 3.78 -25.91 -22.43
N ASN A 63 4.37 -24.84 -21.92
CA ASN A 63 3.72 -24.04 -20.85
C ASN A 63 2.40 -23.45 -21.35
N VAL A 64 2.36 -22.92 -22.58
CA VAL A 64 1.13 -22.39 -23.17
C VAL A 64 0.09 -23.51 -23.38
N GLU A 65 0.48 -24.68 -23.87
CA GLU A 65 -0.43 -25.83 -24.02
C GLU A 65 -1.02 -26.26 -22.68
N GLU A 66 -0.21 -26.37 -21.65
CA GLU A 66 -0.66 -26.77 -20.31
C GLU A 66 -1.55 -25.70 -19.68
N LEU A 67 -1.15 -24.44 -19.79
CA LEU A 67 -1.94 -23.32 -19.25
C LEU A 67 -3.32 -23.20 -19.94
N LEU A 68 -3.42 -23.52 -21.26
CA LEU A 68 -4.69 -23.60 -21.96
C LEU A 68 -5.59 -24.70 -21.38
N LYS A 69 -5.04 -25.89 -21.08
CA LYS A 69 -5.79 -26.98 -20.45
C LYS A 69 -6.32 -26.60 -19.07
N ILE A 70 -5.44 -26.03 -18.23
CA ILE A 70 -5.81 -25.59 -16.88
C ILE A 70 -6.89 -24.49 -16.94
N THR A 71 -6.74 -23.53 -17.87
CA THR A 71 -7.72 -22.46 -18.07
C THR A 71 -9.05 -23.04 -18.53
N GLU A 72 -9.03 -23.99 -19.45
CA GLU A 72 -10.25 -24.67 -19.91
C GLU A 72 -10.94 -25.41 -18.77
N ASP A 73 -10.21 -26.09 -17.92
CA ASP A 73 -10.74 -26.77 -16.75
C ASP A 73 -11.36 -25.79 -15.74
N ALA A 74 -10.73 -24.63 -15.51
CA ALA A 74 -11.31 -23.58 -14.70
C ALA A 74 -12.63 -23.06 -15.29
N PHE A 75 -12.70 -22.85 -16.62
CA PHE A 75 -13.91 -22.41 -17.30
C PHE A 75 -15.02 -23.48 -17.26
N LYS A 76 -14.69 -24.76 -17.45
CA LYS A 76 -15.65 -25.88 -17.30
C LYS A 76 -16.23 -25.95 -15.90
N ASN A 77 -15.47 -25.51 -14.87
CA ASN A 77 -15.92 -25.41 -13.49
C ASN A 77 -16.65 -24.09 -13.19
N GLY A 78 -16.95 -23.29 -14.23
CA GLY A 78 -17.79 -22.10 -14.17
C GLY A 78 -17.05 -20.81 -13.84
N ALA A 79 -15.72 -20.76 -13.89
CA ALA A 79 -14.99 -19.52 -13.74
C ALA A 79 -15.29 -18.59 -14.94
N ARG A 80 -15.54 -17.32 -14.64
CA ARG A 80 -15.73 -16.25 -15.63
C ARG A 80 -14.47 -15.40 -15.80
N LEU A 81 -13.58 -15.41 -14.82
CA LEU A 81 -12.24 -14.84 -14.86
C LEU A 81 -11.25 -15.87 -14.32
N VAL A 82 -10.18 -16.08 -15.05
CA VAL A 82 -9.01 -16.85 -14.61
C VAL A 82 -7.82 -15.91 -14.51
N VAL A 83 -7.03 -16.01 -13.45
CA VAL A 83 -5.74 -15.32 -13.32
C VAL A 83 -4.66 -16.39 -13.18
N ALA A 84 -3.61 -16.27 -13.99
CA ALA A 84 -2.46 -17.16 -14.02
C ALA A 84 -1.18 -16.41 -13.61
N PRO A 85 -0.10 -17.11 -13.22
CA PRO A 85 1.10 -16.48 -12.68
C PRO A 85 1.81 -15.52 -13.64
N GLU A 86 2.69 -14.72 -13.05
CA GLU A 86 3.71 -13.93 -13.77
C GLU A 86 4.62 -14.88 -14.57
N MET A 87 5.01 -14.46 -15.80
CA MET A 87 5.90 -15.24 -16.67
C MET A 87 5.45 -16.69 -16.86
N ALA A 88 4.14 -16.94 -16.81
CA ALA A 88 3.55 -18.28 -16.88
C ALA A 88 3.85 -19.02 -18.19
N THR A 89 4.26 -18.31 -19.23
CA THR A 89 4.57 -18.90 -20.54
C THR A 89 6.03 -19.35 -20.68
N THR A 90 6.96 -18.83 -19.86
CA THR A 90 8.39 -18.96 -20.14
C THR A 90 9.23 -19.48 -18.97
N GLY A 91 8.74 -19.37 -17.73
CA GLY A 91 9.55 -19.35 -16.53
C GLY A 91 10.09 -17.95 -16.25
N TYR A 92 10.80 -17.77 -15.14
CA TYR A 92 11.07 -16.44 -14.59
C TYR A 92 12.53 -15.99 -14.71
N TYR A 93 13.48 -16.88 -14.44
CA TYR A 93 14.89 -16.52 -14.32
C TYR A 93 15.61 -16.51 -15.65
N TYR A 94 16.02 -15.31 -16.07
CA TYR A 94 16.89 -15.11 -17.24
C TYR A 94 18.07 -14.23 -16.87
N ALA A 95 19.28 -14.68 -17.23
CA ALA A 95 20.51 -14.00 -16.89
C ALA A 95 20.69 -12.68 -17.66
N ASP A 96 20.19 -12.62 -18.90
CA ASP A 96 20.32 -11.48 -19.80
C ASP A 96 19.27 -11.53 -20.92
N ARG A 97 19.37 -10.55 -21.82
CA ARG A 97 18.48 -10.40 -22.96
C ARG A 97 18.63 -11.54 -23.98
N GLU A 98 19.82 -12.07 -24.19
CA GLU A 98 20.07 -13.16 -25.16
C GLU A 98 19.42 -14.46 -24.67
N ALA A 99 19.45 -14.70 -23.39
CA ALA A 99 18.85 -15.89 -22.76
C ALA A 99 17.31 -15.92 -22.92
N ILE A 100 16.61 -14.80 -22.85
CA ILE A 100 15.15 -14.75 -22.95
C ILE A 100 14.66 -14.59 -24.40
N GLU A 101 15.48 -14.07 -25.32
CA GLU A 101 15.10 -13.75 -26.70
C GLU A 101 14.32 -14.86 -27.43
N PRO A 102 14.67 -16.17 -27.33
CA PRO A 102 13.93 -17.22 -28.03
C PRO A 102 12.49 -17.44 -27.52
N PHE A 103 12.16 -16.91 -26.34
CA PHE A 103 10.93 -17.21 -25.62
C PHE A 103 9.95 -16.03 -25.56
N VAL A 104 10.36 -14.83 -25.95
CA VAL A 104 9.47 -13.67 -26.02
C VAL A 104 8.42 -13.81 -27.12
N ASP A 105 7.25 -13.23 -26.92
CA ASP A 105 6.20 -13.09 -27.93
C ASP A 105 5.60 -11.69 -27.89
N SER A 106 4.99 -11.26 -28.97
CA SER A 106 4.29 -9.97 -28.98
C SER A 106 2.92 -10.05 -28.31
N ILE A 107 2.45 -8.94 -27.79
CA ILE A 107 1.08 -8.77 -27.27
C ILE A 107 0.40 -7.62 -28.04
N PRO A 108 -0.64 -7.90 -28.86
CA PRO A 108 -1.16 -9.22 -29.22
C PRO A 108 -0.21 -10.03 -30.10
N GLY A 109 -0.38 -11.36 -30.09
CA GLY A 109 0.46 -12.28 -30.85
C GLY A 109 -0.04 -13.73 -30.75
N LYS A 110 0.81 -14.68 -31.17
CA LYS A 110 0.45 -16.10 -31.26
C LYS A 110 -0.11 -16.65 -29.96
N THR A 111 0.49 -16.24 -28.81
CA THR A 111 0.07 -16.69 -27.49
C THR A 111 -1.33 -16.15 -27.15
N THR A 112 -1.56 -14.86 -27.31
CA THR A 112 -2.89 -14.27 -27.06
C THR A 112 -3.97 -14.85 -27.98
N ASP A 113 -3.66 -15.11 -29.26
CA ASP A 113 -4.61 -15.70 -30.23
C ASP A 113 -5.09 -17.10 -29.79
N ALA A 114 -4.21 -17.87 -29.12
CA ALA A 114 -4.58 -19.19 -28.59
C ALA A 114 -5.61 -19.06 -27.45
N PHE A 115 -5.40 -18.13 -26.52
CA PHE A 115 -6.33 -17.87 -25.42
C PHE A 115 -7.63 -17.21 -25.89
N GLU A 116 -7.62 -16.39 -26.94
CA GLU A 116 -8.84 -15.80 -27.51
C GLU A 116 -9.85 -16.84 -27.94
N LYS A 117 -9.40 -17.94 -28.56
CA LYS A 117 -10.28 -19.04 -28.99
C LYS A 117 -11.00 -19.64 -27.79
N LEU A 118 -10.26 -19.88 -26.72
CA LEU A 118 -10.78 -20.46 -25.49
C LEU A 118 -11.75 -19.48 -24.78
N ALA A 119 -11.35 -18.22 -24.64
CA ALA A 119 -12.16 -17.17 -24.04
C ALA A 119 -13.52 -16.99 -24.74
N LYS A 120 -13.53 -17.02 -26.08
CA LYS A 120 -14.77 -16.98 -26.90
C LYS A 120 -15.64 -18.19 -26.70
N GLN A 121 -15.05 -19.39 -26.64
CA GLN A 121 -15.79 -20.64 -26.47
C GLN A 121 -16.56 -20.69 -25.14
N TYR A 122 -15.99 -20.16 -24.07
CA TYR A 122 -16.56 -20.19 -22.72
C TYR A 122 -17.19 -18.87 -22.27
N ASP A 123 -17.24 -17.84 -23.12
CA ASP A 123 -17.67 -16.46 -22.78
C ASP A 123 -17.03 -15.96 -21.47
N SER A 124 -15.71 -16.14 -21.34
CA SER A 124 -14.95 -15.91 -20.10
C SER A 124 -13.63 -15.18 -20.38
N TYR A 125 -12.98 -14.70 -19.31
CA TYR A 125 -11.79 -13.86 -19.37
C TYR A 125 -10.59 -14.57 -18.75
N ILE A 126 -9.38 -14.26 -19.24
CA ILE A 126 -8.14 -14.70 -18.64
C ILE A 126 -7.12 -13.55 -18.58
N VAL A 127 -6.41 -13.46 -17.45
CA VAL A 127 -5.17 -12.69 -17.28
C VAL A 127 -4.02 -13.64 -17.06
N PHE A 128 -2.95 -13.51 -17.84
CA PHE A 128 -1.77 -14.34 -17.70
C PHE A 128 -0.48 -13.55 -17.96
N GLY A 129 0.58 -13.86 -17.19
CA GLY A 129 1.89 -13.25 -17.33
C GLY A 129 2.72 -13.89 -18.43
N MET A 130 3.50 -13.08 -19.16
CA MET A 130 4.39 -13.53 -20.22
C MET A 130 5.53 -12.57 -20.51
N ALA A 131 6.61 -13.07 -21.11
CA ALA A 131 7.66 -12.24 -21.66
C ALA A 131 7.21 -11.62 -22.99
N GLU A 132 7.11 -10.30 -23.03
CA GLU A 132 6.70 -9.55 -24.22
C GLU A 132 7.89 -9.01 -25.00
N VAL A 133 7.81 -9.04 -26.35
CA VAL A 133 8.60 -8.19 -27.23
C VAL A 133 7.70 -7.14 -27.87
N ASP A 134 8.04 -5.88 -27.73
CA ASP A 134 7.45 -4.80 -28.51
C ASP A 134 8.09 -4.77 -29.91
N LYS A 135 7.29 -5.00 -30.96
CA LYS A 135 7.78 -5.14 -32.32
C LYS A 135 8.30 -3.83 -32.93
N GLU A 136 7.86 -2.68 -32.40
CA GLU A 136 8.26 -1.37 -32.94
C GLU A 136 9.61 -0.94 -32.36
N THR A 137 9.77 -1.12 -31.05
CA THR A 137 10.96 -0.67 -30.31
C THR A 137 11.99 -1.78 -30.12
N ASN A 138 11.60 -3.04 -30.33
CA ASN A 138 12.37 -4.23 -29.97
C ASN A 138 12.78 -4.27 -28.48
N LEU A 139 12.01 -3.62 -27.59
CA LEU A 139 12.18 -3.73 -26.16
C LEU A 139 11.42 -4.96 -25.62
N TYR A 140 11.97 -5.56 -24.58
CA TYR A 140 11.32 -6.67 -23.88
C TYR A 140 10.72 -6.19 -22.57
N TYR A 141 9.58 -6.78 -22.19
CA TYR A 141 8.86 -6.42 -20.97
C TYR A 141 8.37 -7.67 -20.26
N ASN A 142 8.35 -7.61 -18.94
CA ASN A 142 7.53 -8.49 -18.13
C ASN A 142 6.10 -7.95 -18.18
N SER A 143 5.19 -8.69 -18.84
CA SER A 143 3.86 -8.22 -19.16
C SER A 143 2.78 -9.22 -18.76
N ALA A 144 1.56 -8.74 -18.60
CA ALA A 144 0.37 -9.59 -18.51
C ALA A 144 -0.68 -9.14 -19.53
N ALA A 145 -1.27 -10.10 -20.21
CA ALA A 145 -2.32 -9.90 -21.19
C ALA A 145 -3.68 -10.19 -20.58
N LEU A 146 -4.68 -9.37 -20.91
CA LEU A 146 -6.11 -9.63 -20.66
C LEU A 146 -6.78 -9.99 -21.98
N VAL A 147 -7.37 -11.18 -22.00
CA VAL A 147 -8.09 -11.73 -23.16
C VAL A 147 -9.50 -12.12 -22.71
N GLY A 148 -10.48 -11.87 -23.53
CA GLY A 148 -11.89 -12.14 -23.25
C GLY A 148 -12.68 -12.64 -24.45
N PRO A 149 -14.00 -12.75 -24.33
CA PRO A 149 -14.88 -13.17 -25.43
C PRO A 149 -14.80 -12.24 -26.65
N GLU A 150 -14.43 -10.99 -26.41
CA GLU A 150 -14.25 -9.95 -27.42
C GLU A 150 -12.89 -10.06 -28.16
N GLY A 151 -12.01 -10.95 -27.71
CA GLY A 151 -10.63 -11.11 -28.17
C GLY A 151 -9.63 -10.50 -27.20
N TYR A 152 -8.49 -10.05 -27.72
CA TYR A 152 -7.51 -9.28 -26.96
C TYR A 152 -8.12 -7.94 -26.50
N ILE A 153 -8.06 -7.67 -25.19
CA ILE A 153 -8.63 -6.46 -24.59
C ILE A 153 -7.52 -5.46 -24.27
N GLY A 154 -6.44 -5.92 -23.67
CA GLY A 154 -5.32 -5.06 -23.32
C GLY A 154 -4.21 -5.78 -22.58
N LYS A 155 -3.18 -5.03 -22.21
CA LYS A 155 -2.01 -5.53 -21.48
C LYS A 155 -1.55 -4.53 -20.44
N TYR A 156 -0.85 -5.06 -19.46
CA TYR A 156 -0.06 -4.30 -18.51
C TYR A 156 1.42 -4.68 -18.66
N ARG A 157 2.30 -3.70 -18.63
CA ARG A 157 3.75 -3.87 -18.56
C ARG A 157 4.20 -3.53 -17.14
N LYS A 158 4.87 -4.45 -16.48
CA LYS A 158 5.29 -4.32 -15.07
C LYS A 158 6.09 -3.04 -14.86
N THR A 159 5.62 -2.18 -13.97
CA THR A 159 6.25 -0.88 -13.69
C THR A 159 7.29 -0.94 -12.60
N GLN A 160 7.26 -1.94 -11.73
CA GLN A 160 8.23 -2.15 -10.66
C GLN A 160 8.96 -3.47 -10.86
N MET A 161 10.17 -3.38 -11.39
CA MET A 161 10.97 -4.55 -11.74
C MET A 161 11.69 -5.13 -10.51
N TRP A 162 11.81 -6.45 -10.48
CA TRP A 162 12.74 -7.14 -9.62
C TRP A 162 14.16 -7.07 -10.20
N GLU A 163 15.18 -7.24 -9.38
CA GLU A 163 16.58 -7.05 -9.80
C GLU A 163 16.99 -7.87 -11.04
N THR A 164 16.54 -9.13 -11.14
CA THR A 164 16.90 -10.00 -12.28
C THR A 164 16.25 -9.58 -13.59
N GLU A 165 15.09 -8.95 -13.53
CA GLU A 165 14.38 -8.46 -14.72
C GLU A 165 15.10 -7.29 -15.39
N MET A 166 15.86 -6.51 -14.62
CA MET A 166 16.64 -5.37 -15.14
C MET A 166 17.76 -5.80 -16.12
N HIS A 167 18.13 -7.09 -16.10
CA HIS A 167 19.15 -7.61 -17.01
C HIS A 167 18.63 -7.82 -18.44
N TRP A 168 17.32 -7.95 -18.61
CA TRP A 168 16.74 -8.26 -19.91
C TRP A 168 15.55 -7.39 -20.30
N GLY A 169 14.80 -6.85 -19.37
CA GLY A 169 13.54 -6.14 -19.57
C GLY A 169 13.65 -4.63 -19.44
N ALA A 170 12.69 -3.94 -20.00
CA ALA A 170 12.45 -2.52 -19.81
C ALA A 170 11.36 -2.28 -18.79
N TRP A 171 11.41 -1.14 -18.12
CA TRP A 171 10.33 -0.66 -17.25
C TRP A 171 9.04 -0.47 -18.05
N GLY A 172 7.91 -0.87 -17.45
CA GLY A 172 6.61 -0.70 -18.08
C GLY A 172 6.30 0.76 -18.41
N ASP A 173 5.83 1.02 -19.62
CA ASP A 173 5.63 2.35 -20.21
C ASP A 173 4.16 2.70 -20.46
N LEU A 174 3.22 1.83 -20.05
CA LEU A 174 1.78 1.99 -20.24
C LEU A 174 1.06 2.61 -19.02
N GLY A 175 1.79 2.89 -17.93
CA GLY A 175 1.18 3.24 -16.65
C GLY A 175 0.34 2.09 -16.08
N VAL A 176 -0.76 2.41 -15.41
CA VAL A 176 -1.69 1.42 -14.84
C VAL A 176 -3.04 1.53 -15.58
N PRO A 177 -3.24 0.84 -16.70
CA PRO A 177 -4.49 0.87 -17.44
C PRO A 177 -5.59 0.08 -16.70
N VAL A 178 -6.84 0.54 -16.84
CA VAL A 178 -8.05 -0.13 -16.34
C VAL A 178 -8.92 -0.49 -17.54
N PHE A 179 -9.35 -1.73 -17.62
CA PHE A 179 -10.05 -2.29 -18.78
C PHE A 179 -11.52 -2.54 -18.46
N ASN A 180 -12.42 -1.99 -19.28
CA ASN A 180 -13.85 -2.24 -19.17
C ASN A 180 -14.19 -3.63 -19.71
N THR A 181 -14.81 -4.47 -18.89
CA THR A 181 -15.26 -5.82 -19.25
C THR A 181 -16.70 -6.06 -18.79
N LYS A 182 -17.31 -7.17 -19.23
CA LYS A 182 -18.63 -7.59 -18.71
C LYS A 182 -18.59 -7.92 -17.21
N LEU A 183 -17.41 -8.22 -16.67
CA LEU A 183 -17.23 -8.56 -15.25
C LEU A 183 -16.98 -7.33 -14.36
N GLY A 184 -16.97 -6.14 -14.91
CA GLY A 184 -16.56 -4.91 -14.26
C GLY A 184 -15.24 -4.39 -14.82
N LYS A 185 -14.64 -3.43 -14.13
CA LYS A 185 -13.38 -2.81 -14.49
C LYS A 185 -12.22 -3.62 -13.92
N ILE A 186 -11.38 -4.17 -14.79
CA ILE A 186 -10.23 -4.98 -14.40
C ILE A 186 -8.94 -4.17 -14.58
N ALA A 187 -8.14 -4.10 -13.52
CA ALA A 187 -6.76 -3.64 -13.56
C ALA A 187 -5.80 -4.82 -13.39
N ILE A 188 -4.53 -4.62 -13.76
CA ILE A 188 -3.48 -5.62 -13.62
C ILE A 188 -2.28 -4.98 -12.92
N ASN A 189 -1.72 -5.65 -11.93
CA ASN A 189 -0.39 -5.40 -11.39
C ASN A 189 0.38 -6.72 -11.34
N ILE A 190 1.71 -6.65 -11.31
CA ILE A 190 2.56 -7.85 -11.37
C ILE A 190 3.58 -7.82 -10.22
N CYS A 191 3.57 -8.86 -9.37
CA CYS A 191 4.60 -9.21 -8.40
C CYS A 191 5.13 -8.00 -7.58
N MET A 192 6.32 -7.48 -7.89
CA MET A 192 6.97 -6.37 -7.17
C MET A 192 6.12 -5.09 -7.12
N ASP A 193 5.14 -4.92 -8.00
CA ASP A 193 4.19 -3.80 -7.91
C ASP A 193 3.44 -3.76 -6.57
N SER A 194 3.28 -4.89 -5.87
CA SER A 194 2.60 -4.92 -4.57
C SER A 194 3.34 -4.18 -3.46
N ALA A 195 4.66 -4.09 -3.55
CA ALA A 195 5.47 -3.32 -2.60
C ALA A 195 5.22 -1.81 -2.73
N TYR A 196 4.72 -1.37 -3.88
CA TYR A 196 4.42 0.03 -4.20
C TYR A 196 2.90 0.24 -4.17
N TRP A 197 2.41 0.83 -3.09
CA TRP A 197 0.97 1.09 -2.93
C TRP A 197 0.40 1.94 -4.08
N GLU A 198 1.23 2.74 -4.73
CA GLU A 198 0.84 3.66 -5.82
C GLU A 198 0.23 2.93 -7.01
N THR A 199 0.73 1.75 -7.37
CA THR A 199 0.23 1.00 -8.53
C THR A 199 -1.22 0.57 -8.35
N ALA A 200 -1.54 -0.04 -7.21
CA ALA A 200 -2.91 -0.42 -6.89
C ALA A 200 -3.82 0.80 -6.66
N ARG A 201 -3.28 1.87 -6.04
CA ARG A 201 -4.02 3.12 -5.83
C ARG A 201 -4.40 3.80 -7.14
N LEU A 202 -3.51 3.81 -8.13
CA LEU A 202 -3.81 4.33 -9.47
C LEU A 202 -4.94 3.55 -10.16
N ALA A 203 -4.99 2.24 -9.97
CA ALA A 203 -6.12 1.42 -10.43
C ALA A 203 -7.42 1.77 -9.70
N GLY A 204 -7.37 1.89 -8.36
CA GLY A 204 -8.52 2.27 -7.53
C GLY A 204 -9.11 3.63 -7.88
N ILE A 205 -8.27 4.66 -8.07
CA ILE A 205 -8.69 6.02 -8.49
C ILE A 205 -9.42 5.99 -9.84
N GLN A 206 -9.00 5.11 -10.75
CA GLN A 206 -9.67 4.91 -12.05
C GLN A 206 -10.93 4.05 -11.93
N GLY A 207 -11.28 3.61 -10.73
CA GLY A 207 -12.50 2.87 -10.42
C GLY A 207 -12.42 1.38 -10.74
N ALA A 208 -11.24 0.76 -10.66
CA ALA A 208 -11.12 -0.68 -10.80
C ALA A 208 -11.99 -1.42 -9.78
N ASP A 209 -12.64 -2.49 -10.21
CA ASP A 209 -13.46 -3.38 -9.40
C ASP A 209 -12.69 -4.65 -9.01
N ILE A 210 -11.80 -5.09 -9.91
CA ILE A 210 -10.97 -6.28 -9.74
C ILE A 210 -9.53 -5.94 -10.11
N LEU A 211 -8.59 -6.28 -9.24
CA LEU A 211 -7.16 -6.28 -9.52
C LEU A 211 -6.72 -7.72 -9.77
N ALA A 212 -6.36 -8.05 -11.00
CA ALA A 212 -5.69 -9.29 -11.32
C ALA A 212 -4.19 -9.15 -11.01
N PHE A 213 -3.64 -10.12 -10.30
CA PHE A 213 -2.28 -10.04 -9.76
C PHE A 213 -1.45 -11.30 -10.06
N PRO A 214 -0.92 -11.44 -11.30
CA PRO A 214 0.12 -12.41 -11.61
C PRO A 214 1.38 -12.18 -10.78
N THR A 215 1.95 -13.23 -10.18
CA THR A 215 3.16 -13.07 -9.36
C THR A 215 4.08 -14.31 -9.39
N ASN A 216 5.34 -14.09 -9.07
CA ASN A 216 6.35 -15.09 -8.72
C ASN A 216 6.95 -14.68 -7.37
N SER A 217 6.19 -14.90 -6.30
CA SER A 217 6.50 -14.31 -5.01
C SER A 217 7.03 -15.34 -4.01
N SER A 218 8.09 -14.95 -3.31
CA SER A 218 8.63 -15.71 -2.18
C SER A 218 7.90 -15.42 -0.86
N ALA A 219 7.18 -14.32 -0.72
CA ALA A 219 6.31 -14.01 0.42
C ALA A 219 5.72 -12.60 0.36
N GLN A 220 6.52 -11.56 0.17
CA GLN A 220 6.15 -10.15 0.37
C GLN A 220 4.95 -9.68 -0.46
N ALA A 221 4.87 -10.08 -1.73
CA ALA A 221 3.75 -9.69 -2.59
C ALA A 221 2.40 -10.14 -2.01
N ILE A 222 2.36 -11.33 -1.42
CA ILE A 222 1.14 -11.92 -0.85
C ILE A 222 0.68 -11.15 0.39
N SER A 223 1.60 -10.74 1.27
CA SER A 223 1.26 -10.03 2.50
C SER A 223 0.68 -8.63 2.26
N ALA A 224 1.12 -7.95 1.21
CA ALA A 224 0.63 -6.62 0.88
C ALA A 224 -0.78 -6.61 0.25
N LEU A 225 -1.22 -7.72 -0.36
CA LEU A 225 -2.45 -7.76 -1.17
C LEU A 225 -3.75 -7.50 -0.39
N PRO A 226 -3.93 -7.97 0.86
CA PRO A 226 -5.10 -7.59 1.66
C PRO A 226 -5.24 -6.07 1.81
N ALA A 227 -4.11 -5.38 2.07
CA ALA A 227 -4.09 -3.92 2.16
C ALA A 227 -4.45 -3.27 0.81
N ARG A 228 -3.94 -3.80 -0.31
CA ARG A 228 -4.27 -3.27 -1.64
C ARG A 228 -5.75 -3.42 -1.97
N ALA A 229 -6.36 -4.56 -1.58
CA ALA A 229 -7.80 -4.78 -1.70
C ALA A 229 -8.59 -3.75 -0.88
N GLN A 230 -8.30 -3.65 0.40
CA GLN A 230 -9.00 -2.78 1.34
C GLN A 230 -8.83 -1.29 1.03
N GLN A 231 -7.59 -0.82 0.88
CA GLN A 231 -7.29 0.60 0.62
C GLN A 231 -7.95 1.14 -0.64
N ASN A 232 -8.35 0.28 -1.59
CA ASN A 232 -8.92 0.66 -2.87
C ASN A 232 -10.34 0.14 -3.08
N GLY A 233 -10.89 -0.62 -2.14
CA GLY A 233 -12.24 -1.15 -2.22
C GLY A 233 -12.47 -2.06 -3.44
N MET A 234 -11.49 -2.89 -3.82
CA MET A 234 -11.56 -3.76 -4.99
C MET A 234 -11.23 -5.21 -4.63
N TYR A 235 -11.77 -6.16 -5.39
CA TYR A 235 -11.33 -7.54 -5.30
C TYR A 235 -9.88 -7.67 -5.78
N VAL A 236 -9.11 -8.57 -5.16
CA VAL A 236 -7.79 -8.95 -5.65
C VAL A 236 -7.78 -10.45 -5.94
N VAL A 237 -7.34 -10.82 -7.13
CA VAL A 237 -7.17 -12.21 -7.56
C VAL A 237 -5.69 -12.42 -7.88
N SER A 238 -4.93 -13.04 -7.00
CA SER A 238 -3.51 -13.31 -7.21
C SER A 238 -3.26 -14.74 -7.64
N ALA A 239 -2.27 -14.93 -8.50
CA ALA A 239 -1.82 -16.23 -8.96
C ALA A 239 -0.31 -16.31 -8.87
N ASN A 240 0.20 -17.29 -8.12
CA ASN A 240 1.62 -17.51 -7.84
C ASN A 240 2.07 -18.90 -8.29
N ARG A 241 3.37 -19.12 -8.27
CA ARG A 241 4.02 -20.42 -8.42
C ARG A 241 4.26 -21.06 -7.05
N SER A 242 4.46 -22.37 -7.02
CA SER A 242 4.69 -23.18 -5.81
C SER A 242 5.91 -24.10 -5.97
N ASN A 243 6.98 -23.57 -6.57
CA ASN A 243 8.20 -24.34 -6.83
C ASN A 243 9.46 -23.48 -6.72
N THR A 244 10.58 -24.14 -6.81
CA THR A 244 11.91 -23.51 -6.85
C THR A 244 12.46 -23.50 -8.27
N GLU A 245 12.89 -22.32 -8.75
CA GLU A 245 13.55 -22.14 -10.04
C GLU A 245 14.88 -21.41 -9.85
N ASN A 246 15.98 -22.02 -10.25
CA ASN A 246 17.34 -21.46 -10.13
C ASN A 246 17.66 -20.86 -8.74
N GLY A 247 17.19 -21.52 -7.68
CA GLY A 247 17.42 -21.10 -6.30
C GLY A 247 16.41 -20.09 -5.75
N PHE A 248 15.52 -19.57 -6.58
CA PHE A 248 14.38 -18.76 -6.12
C PHE A 248 13.21 -19.67 -5.78
N HIS A 249 12.79 -19.64 -4.53
CA HIS A 249 11.65 -20.41 -4.04
C HIS A 249 10.39 -19.54 -4.03
N MET A 250 9.35 -19.99 -4.75
CA MET A 250 8.03 -19.36 -4.82
C MET A 250 7.07 -20.13 -3.93
N ILE A 251 6.45 -19.44 -2.99
CA ILE A 251 5.73 -20.08 -1.87
C ILE A 251 4.31 -20.55 -2.20
N GLY A 252 3.82 -20.41 -3.42
CA GLY A 252 2.40 -20.68 -3.68
C GLY A 252 1.49 -19.64 -3.03
N GLY A 253 0.42 -20.08 -2.33
CA GLY A 253 -0.50 -19.20 -1.66
C GLY A 253 -1.26 -18.27 -2.60
N SER A 254 -1.53 -18.74 -3.82
CA SER A 254 -2.42 -18.06 -4.76
C SER A 254 -3.77 -17.83 -4.11
N ALA A 255 -4.27 -16.60 -4.06
CA ALA A 255 -5.43 -16.30 -3.23
C ALA A 255 -6.34 -15.22 -3.83
N ILE A 256 -7.53 -15.11 -3.25
CA ILE A 256 -8.57 -14.17 -3.67
C ILE A 256 -9.04 -13.42 -2.44
N TRP A 257 -9.02 -12.09 -2.49
CA TRP A 257 -9.48 -11.20 -1.42
C TRP A 257 -10.69 -10.38 -1.83
N SER A 258 -11.56 -10.14 -0.86
CA SER A 258 -12.70 -9.23 -1.00
C SER A 258 -12.26 -7.76 -0.96
N PRO A 259 -13.13 -6.80 -1.34
CA PRO A 259 -12.87 -5.37 -1.19
C PRO A 259 -12.60 -4.90 0.26
N LYS A 260 -12.88 -5.74 1.23
CA LYS A 260 -12.56 -5.50 2.66
C LYS A 260 -11.19 -6.05 3.09
N GLY A 261 -10.41 -6.63 2.16
CA GLY A 261 -9.15 -7.30 2.48
C GLY A 261 -9.31 -8.69 3.10
N THR A 262 -10.54 -9.20 3.22
CA THR A 262 -10.80 -10.56 3.74
C THR A 262 -10.45 -11.61 2.70
N LYS A 263 -9.68 -12.62 3.07
CA LYS A 263 -9.33 -13.74 2.21
C LYS A 263 -10.56 -14.62 1.98
N LEU A 264 -10.93 -14.82 0.73
CA LEU A 264 -12.06 -15.65 0.31
C LEU A 264 -11.66 -17.09 -0.01
N ALA A 265 -10.46 -17.28 -0.56
CA ALA A 265 -9.91 -18.57 -0.91
C ALA A 265 -8.38 -18.48 -1.05
N GLU A 266 -7.68 -19.59 -0.82
CA GLU A 266 -6.23 -19.70 -0.94
C GLU A 266 -5.82 -21.10 -1.40
N ALA A 267 -4.86 -21.17 -2.30
CA ALA A 267 -4.19 -22.39 -2.70
C ALA A 267 -3.13 -22.78 -1.65
N PRO A 268 -2.64 -24.04 -1.65
CA PRO A 268 -1.59 -24.46 -0.73
C PRO A 268 -0.37 -23.54 -0.77
N VAL A 269 0.19 -23.30 0.40
CA VAL A 269 1.46 -22.59 0.60
C VAL A 269 2.56 -23.63 0.83
N VAL A 270 3.71 -23.42 0.20
CA VAL A 270 4.91 -24.24 0.35
C VAL A 270 6.05 -23.36 0.87
N MET A 271 6.65 -23.73 2.00
CA MET A 271 7.66 -22.91 2.68
C MET A 271 9.08 -23.27 2.33
N THR A 272 9.29 -24.48 1.87
CA THR A 272 10.62 -25.01 1.55
C THR A 272 10.60 -25.73 0.23
N PRO A 273 11.74 -25.82 -0.49
CA PRO A 273 11.83 -26.56 -1.74
C PRO A 273 11.43 -28.04 -1.65
N SER A 274 11.46 -28.63 -0.45
CA SER A 274 11.02 -30.01 -0.24
C SER A 274 9.51 -30.20 -0.23
N GLU A 275 8.76 -29.10 -0.21
CA GLU A 275 7.29 -29.05 -0.22
C GLU A 275 6.74 -28.59 -1.58
N ASP A 276 7.61 -28.38 -2.57
CA ASP A 276 7.20 -27.94 -3.92
C ASP A 276 6.06 -28.81 -4.46
N ILE A 277 5.05 -28.16 -5.05
CA ILE A 277 3.87 -28.83 -5.62
C ILE A 277 3.97 -28.72 -7.13
N ASP A 278 4.23 -29.83 -7.80
CA ASP A 278 4.36 -29.87 -9.27
C ASP A 278 3.02 -29.76 -9.99
N GLU A 279 1.96 -30.33 -9.40
CA GLU A 279 0.63 -30.32 -10.01
C GLU A 279 -0.07 -28.97 -9.86
N PRO A 280 -0.69 -28.45 -10.93
CA PRO A 280 -1.40 -27.18 -10.87
C PRO A 280 -2.58 -27.23 -9.91
N THR A 281 -2.80 -26.13 -9.19
CA THR A 281 -3.94 -25.97 -8.29
C THR A 281 -4.84 -24.85 -8.79
N ILE A 282 -6.15 -25.08 -8.88
CA ILE A 282 -7.15 -24.08 -9.24
C ILE A 282 -7.98 -23.75 -8.00
N THR A 283 -7.92 -22.53 -7.55
CA THR A 283 -8.67 -22.03 -6.39
C THR A 283 -9.77 -21.11 -6.84
N PHE A 284 -10.98 -21.28 -6.31
CA PHE A 284 -12.17 -20.54 -6.73
C PHE A 284 -12.75 -19.71 -5.61
N ALA A 285 -13.26 -18.52 -5.97
CA ALA A 285 -14.13 -17.72 -5.11
C ALA A 285 -15.26 -17.08 -5.93
N THR A 286 -16.26 -16.57 -5.23
CA THR A 286 -17.35 -15.81 -5.84
C THR A 286 -17.10 -14.33 -5.70
N VAL A 287 -17.17 -13.61 -6.80
CA VAL A 287 -17.22 -12.14 -6.86
C VAL A 287 -18.68 -11.72 -6.93
N ASP A 288 -19.10 -10.86 -6.02
CA ASP A 288 -20.42 -10.23 -6.06
C ASP A 288 -20.29 -8.79 -6.56
N PRO A 289 -20.80 -8.44 -7.75
CA PRO A 289 -20.72 -7.08 -8.28
C PRO A 289 -21.41 -6.02 -7.41
N LYS A 290 -22.30 -6.40 -6.51
CA LYS A 290 -22.92 -5.48 -5.54
C LYS A 290 -21.89 -4.89 -4.57
N LEU A 291 -20.76 -5.56 -4.39
CA LEU A 291 -19.66 -5.11 -3.55
C LEU A 291 -18.63 -4.24 -4.31
N TYR A 292 -18.86 -3.93 -5.59
CA TYR A 292 -18.04 -2.98 -6.33
C TYR A 292 -18.20 -1.55 -5.80
N GLU A 293 -19.41 -1.22 -5.34
CA GLU A 293 -19.66 -0.01 -4.56
C GLU A 293 -19.62 -0.38 -3.08
N ASN A 294 -18.64 0.14 -2.36
CA ASN A 294 -18.40 -0.19 -0.96
C ASN A 294 -17.76 0.97 -0.21
N GLU A 295 -17.76 0.90 1.12
CA GLU A 295 -17.26 1.96 2.00
C GLU A 295 -15.79 2.32 1.75
N ASN A 296 -14.94 1.32 1.43
CA ASN A 296 -13.52 1.55 1.15
C ASN A 296 -13.30 2.28 -0.18
N LYS A 297 -14.13 1.99 -1.19
CA LYS A 297 -14.09 2.72 -2.47
C LYS A 297 -14.60 4.15 -2.30
N GLU A 298 -15.68 4.35 -1.52
CA GLU A 298 -16.17 5.68 -1.16
C GLU A 298 -15.13 6.49 -0.37
N ALA A 299 -14.33 5.84 0.46
CA ALA A 299 -13.27 6.50 1.23
C ALA A 299 -12.21 7.18 0.34
N LEU A 300 -12.06 6.75 -0.92
CA LEU A 300 -11.17 7.41 -1.89
C LEU A 300 -11.54 8.87 -2.14
N GLU A 301 -12.80 9.26 -1.95
CA GLU A 301 -13.26 10.66 -2.03
C GLU A 301 -12.67 11.54 -0.92
N GLY A 302 -12.26 10.90 0.20
CA GLY A 302 -11.59 11.56 1.32
C GLY A 302 -10.13 11.93 1.06
N ARG A 303 -9.56 11.53 -0.07
CA ARG A 303 -8.19 11.87 -0.46
C ARG A 303 -8.01 13.39 -0.52
N ARG A 304 -6.80 13.82 -0.17
CA ARG A 304 -6.39 15.22 -0.14
C ARG A 304 -5.22 15.49 -1.12
N PRO A 305 -5.43 15.37 -2.45
CA PRO A 305 -4.36 15.45 -3.46
C PRO A 305 -3.49 16.70 -3.36
N GLU A 306 -4.05 17.80 -2.85
CA GLU A 306 -3.34 19.06 -2.61
C GLU A 306 -2.20 18.92 -1.59
N LEU A 307 -2.23 17.90 -0.73
CA LEU A 307 -1.21 17.61 0.28
C LEU A 307 -0.12 16.64 -0.22
N TYR A 308 -0.29 16.05 -1.40
CA TYR A 308 0.53 14.92 -1.86
C TYR A 308 1.55 15.30 -2.93
N LYS A 309 1.80 16.57 -3.15
CA LYS A 309 2.71 17.05 -4.23
C LYS A 309 4.10 16.42 -4.19
N GLU A 310 4.61 16.09 -3.00
CA GLU A 310 5.90 15.43 -2.81
C GLU A 310 5.95 14.04 -3.45
N LEU A 311 4.82 13.38 -3.66
CA LEU A 311 4.76 12.09 -4.36
C LEU A 311 5.24 12.19 -5.81
N MET A 312 5.18 13.37 -6.42
CA MET A 312 5.71 13.63 -7.77
C MET A 312 7.23 13.83 -7.79
N HIS A 313 7.89 13.84 -6.63
CA HIS A 313 9.32 14.08 -6.56
C HIS A 313 10.10 12.88 -7.12
N THR A 314 10.82 13.13 -8.21
CA THR A 314 11.76 12.16 -8.80
C THR A 314 13.13 12.39 -8.21
N VAL A 315 13.63 11.37 -7.52
CA VAL A 315 14.95 11.43 -6.89
C VAL A 315 16.02 11.04 -7.90
N ALA A 316 17.05 11.88 -8.04
CA ALA A 316 18.21 11.53 -8.88
C ALA A 316 19.04 10.41 -8.21
N PRO A 317 19.72 9.56 -9.01
CA PRO A 317 20.57 8.50 -8.46
C PRO A 317 21.70 8.99 -7.54
N TRP A 318 22.03 10.28 -7.61
CA TRP A 318 23.03 10.96 -6.76
C TRP A 318 22.40 11.83 -5.67
N ASP A 319 21.20 11.50 -5.21
CA ASP A 319 20.62 12.18 -4.05
C ASP A 319 21.43 11.82 -2.79
N TYR A 320 21.97 12.84 -2.15
CA TYR A 320 22.77 12.72 -0.93
C TYR A 320 21.98 13.03 0.34
N THR A 321 20.67 13.24 0.22
CA THR A 321 19.81 13.57 1.37
C THR A 321 19.31 12.35 2.14
N LYS A 322 19.69 11.16 1.71
CA LYS A 322 19.30 9.90 2.34
C LYS A 322 19.70 9.81 3.80
N ASN A 323 18.90 9.10 4.58
CA ASN A 323 19.23 8.80 5.96
C ASN A 323 20.35 7.75 6.04
N THR A 324 21.39 8.08 6.77
CA THR A 324 22.51 7.17 7.04
C THR A 324 22.77 6.98 8.53
N THR A 325 22.10 7.78 9.38
CA THR A 325 22.26 7.74 10.84
C THR A 325 21.14 6.91 11.44
N SER A 326 21.51 5.82 12.12
CA SER A 326 20.58 5.03 12.91
C SER A 326 20.41 5.63 14.31
N HIS A 327 19.21 5.58 14.84
CA HIS A 327 18.86 5.94 16.21
C HIS A 327 18.27 4.71 16.90
N HIS A 328 18.76 4.44 18.10
CA HIS A 328 18.25 3.38 18.95
C HIS A 328 17.00 3.86 19.69
N ILE A 329 15.86 3.21 19.45
CA ILE A 329 14.58 3.59 19.99
C ILE A 329 14.08 2.51 20.93
N VAL A 330 13.72 2.91 22.14
CA VAL A 330 12.91 2.12 23.05
C VAL A 330 11.59 2.87 23.21
N ALA A 331 10.54 2.37 22.53
CA ALA A 331 9.25 3.03 22.49
C ALA A 331 8.24 2.33 23.42
N GLY A 332 7.47 3.13 24.15
CA GLY A 332 6.30 2.70 24.90
C GLY A 332 5.01 3.13 24.19
N ALA A 333 4.26 2.19 23.59
CA ALA A 333 2.91 2.45 23.11
C ALA A 333 1.95 2.22 24.28
N LEU A 334 1.30 3.29 24.76
CA LEU A 334 0.41 3.20 25.91
C LEU A 334 -1.02 2.85 25.47
N GLN A 335 -1.59 1.87 26.14
CA GLN A 335 -2.95 1.39 25.91
C GLN A 335 -3.73 1.41 27.20
N TYR A 336 -4.85 2.15 27.24
CA TYR A 336 -5.70 2.26 28.42
C TYR A 336 -7.16 2.53 28.03
N GLU A 337 -8.07 2.28 28.97
CA GLU A 337 -9.47 2.64 28.84
C GLU A 337 -9.65 4.12 29.19
N PRO A 338 -10.07 4.96 28.25
CA PRO A 338 -10.23 6.40 28.51
C PRO A 338 -11.49 6.70 29.30
N VAL A 339 -11.42 7.70 30.16
CA VAL A 339 -12.62 8.27 30.82
C VAL A 339 -12.91 9.62 30.16
N LEU A 340 -14.04 9.69 29.44
CA LEU A 340 -14.40 10.87 28.65
C LEU A 340 -14.49 12.15 29.52
N GLY A 341 -13.68 13.15 29.15
CA GLY A 341 -13.63 14.46 29.81
C GLY A 341 -12.90 14.51 31.15
N GLU A 342 -12.56 13.36 31.74
CA GLU A 342 -11.95 13.26 33.06
C GLU A 342 -10.42 13.32 32.98
N LYS A 343 -9.88 14.48 32.65
CA LYS A 343 -8.44 14.67 32.40
C LYS A 343 -7.56 14.16 33.53
N GLU A 344 -7.91 14.39 34.78
CA GLU A 344 -7.10 13.97 35.94
C GLU A 344 -7.03 12.44 36.08
N GLN A 345 -8.15 11.74 35.88
CA GLN A 345 -8.16 10.27 35.93
C GLN A 345 -7.31 9.69 34.78
N ASN A 346 -7.40 10.28 33.58
CA ASN A 346 -6.59 9.87 32.44
C ASN A 346 -5.09 10.18 32.66
N LYS A 347 -4.74 11.31 33.29
CA LYS A 347 -3.36 11.64 33.70
C LYS A 347 -2.77 10.58 34.65
N GLU A 348 -3.54 10.17 35.67
CA GLU A 348 -3.11 9.14 36.59
C GLU A 348 -2.81 7.80 35.90
N LYS A 349 -3.68 7.36 35.00
CA LYS A 349 -3.46 6.16 34.19
C LYS A 349 -2.19 6.26 33.34
N ILE A 350 -2.01 7.37 32.65
CA ILE A 350 -0.86 7.63 31.77
C ILE A 350 0.44 7.61 32.57
N VAL A 351 0.50 8.30 33.71
CA VAL A 351 1.71 8.33 34.55
C VAL A 351 2.06 6.92 35.05
N ARG A 352 1.08 6.17 35.53
CA ARG A 352 1.26 4.77 35.95
C ARG A 352 1.85 3.92 34.81
N LEU A 353 1.31 4.04 33.61
CA LEU A 353 1.78 3.26 32.45
C LEU A 353 3.18 3.68 31.97
N ILE A 354 3.54 4.97 32.08
CA ILE A 354 4.92 5.43 31.81
C ILE A 354 5.89 4.84 32.84
N GLU A 355 5.52 4.82 34.12
CA GLU A 355 6.32 4.19 35.17
C GLU A 355 6.47 2.68 34.96
N GLU A 356 5.41 1.99 34.55
CA GLU A 356 5.46 0.58 34.16
C GLU A 356 6.40 0.35 32.98
N ALA A 357 6.34 1.22 31.93
CA ALA A 357 7.21 1.15 30.77
C ALA A 357 8.70 1.35 31.16
N LYS A 358 9.00 2.35 31.99
CA LYS A 358 10.34 2.58 32.52
C LYS A 358 10.87 1.42 33.36
N ASN A 359 10.00 0.77 34.13
CA ASN A 359 10.37 -0.41 34.90
C ASN A 359 10.64 -1.64 34.02
N LYS A 360 9.96 -1.74 32.85
CA LYS A 360 10.22 -2.79 31.86
C LYS A 360 11.54 -2.58 31.13
N ASN A 361 11.84 -1.34 30.75
CA ASN A 361 13.08 -0.95 30.12
C ASN A 361 13.48 0.47 30.54
N ALA A 362 14.60 0.60 31.26
CA ALA A 362 15.11 1.89 31.77
C ALA A 362 15.53 2.84 30.64
N ASP A 363 15.89 2.30 29.45
CA ASP A 363 16.33 3.07 28.29
C ASP A 363 15.16 3.62 27.46
N LEU A 364 13.90 3.47 27.94
CA LEU A 364 12.71 4.04 27.30
C LEU A 364 12.98 5.51 26.93
N ASN A 365 12.88 5.84 25.64
CA ASN A 365 13.18 7.19 25.15
C ASN A 365 12.04 7.81 24.31
N LEU A 366 11.00 7.04 23.99
CA LEU A 366 9.80 7.51 23.32
C LEU A 366 8.55 6.93 23.99
N VAL A 367 7.51 7.76 24.16
CA VAL A 367 6.17 7.34 24.55
C VAL A 367 5.17 7.83 23.50
N VAL A 368 4.33 6.94 23.01
CA VAL A 368 3.21 7.27 22.11
C VAL A 368 1.91 6.99 22.84
N LEU A 369 1.01 7.96 22.84
CA LEU A 369 -0.29 7.93 23.50
C LEU A 369 -1.41 7.83 22.46
N PRO A 370 -2.61 7.33 22.83
CA PRO A 370 -3.76 7.33 21.95
C PRO A 370 -4.20 8.74 21.53
N GLU A 371 -5.05 8.80 20.50
CA GLU A 371 -5.71 10.01 20.02
C GLU A 371 -6.54 10.67 21.13
N LEU A 372 -6.50 12.01 21.25
CA LEU A 372 -7.21 12.77 22.29
C LEU A 372 -6.91 12.29 23.73
N SER A 373 -5.64 12.10 24.03
CA SER A 373 -5.12 11.32 25.18
C SER A 373 -5.71 11.69 26.55
N LEU A 374 -5.89 13.00 26.86
CA LEU A 374 -6.41 13.40 28.18
C LEU A 374 -7.92 13.50 28.23
N THR A 375 -8.58 13.77 27.12
CA THR A 375 -10.04 13.90 27.07
C THR A 375 -10.77 12.61 26.77
N GLY A 376 -10.08 11.64 26.15
CA GLY A 376 -10.72 10.49 25.52
C GLY A 376 -11.46 10.87 24.24
N PRO A 377 -11.91 9.86 23.45
CA PRO A 377 -12.64 10.07 22.20
C PRO A 377 -13.97 10.78 22.38
N VAL A 378 -14.25 11.73 21.52
CA VAL A 378 -15.43 12.62 21.59
C VAL A 378 -16.56 12.24 20.63
N ASP A 379 -16.57 11.00 20.16
CA ASP A 379 -17.60 10.50 19.26
C ASP A 379 -19.00 10.68 19.82
N GLY A 380 -19.88 11.24 18.98
CA GLY A 380 -21.26 11.53 19.36
C GLY A 380 -21.45 12.85 20.13
N LEU A 381 -20.40 13.55 20.52
CA LEU A 381 -20.52 14.89 21.12
C LEU A 381 -20.85 15.95 20.06
N LYS A 382 -21.55 16.99 20.48
CA LYS A 382 -21.77 18.17 19.64
C LYS A 382 -20.55 19.09 19.68
N LYS A 383 -20.36 19.89 18.63
CA LYS A 383 -19.23 20.82 18.51
C LYS A 383 -19.03 21.71 19.75
N HIS A 384 -20.11 22.18 20.39
CA HIS A 384 -19.98 23.05 21.56
C HIS A 384 -19.47 22.32 22.81
N ASP A 385 -19.81 21.02 22.95
CA ASP A 385 -19.31 20.18 24.05
C ASP A 385 -17.82 19.89 23.84
N VAL A 386 -17.43 19.58 22.60
CA VAL A 386 -16.02 19.39 22.22
C VAL A 386 -15.21 20.67 22.44
N ASN A 387 -15.78 21.83 22.10
CA ASN A 387 -15.13 23.13 22.30
C ASN A 387 -14.85 23.43 23.80
N ALA A 388 -15.66 22.90 24.71
CA ALA A 388 -15.43 23.05 26.14
C ALA A 388 -14.23 22.22 26.65
N LEU A 389 -13.80 21.22 25.90
CA LEU A 389 -12.64 20.36 26.19
C LEU A 389 -11.37 20.82 25.49
N ALA A 390 -11.51 21.76 24.52
CA ALA A 390 -10.43 22.22 23.69
C ALA A 390 -9.46 23.16 24.44
N GLU A 391 -8.23 23.15 24.01
CA GLU A 391 -7.17 23.97 24.58
C GLU A 391 -6.16 24.46 23.52
N ALA A 392 -5.44 25.53 23.81
CA ALA A 392 -4.37 25.99 22.94
C ALA A 392 -3.20 24.97 22.91
N SER A 393 -2.38 25.01 21.87
CA SER A 393 -1.22 24.12 21.73
C SER A 393 -0.16 24.24 22.85
N ASP A 394 -0.19 25.32 23.62
CA ASP A 394 0.61 25.53 24.83
C ASP A 394 -0.24 25.45 26.13
N GLY A 395 -1.38 24.81 26.04
CA GLY A 395 -2.37 24.68 27.10
C GLY A 395 -1.95 23.73 28.22
N GLU A 396 -2.97 23.25 28.94
CA GLU A 396 -2.77 22.39 30.12
C GLU A 396 -2.11 21.05 29.77
N SER A 397 -2.58 20.39 28.70
CA SER A 397 -2.01 19.12 28.23
C SER A 397 -0.54 19.26 27.85
N ALA A 398 -0.19 20.29 27.08
CA ALA A 398 1.19 20.52 26.68
C ALA A 398 2.11 20.77 27.89
N LYS A 399 1.66 21.56 28.88
CA LYS A 399 2.41 21.79 30.11
C LYS A 399 2.58 20.53 30.92
N PHE A 400 1.52 19.73 31.10
CA PHE A 400 1.59 18.46 31.79
C PHE A 400 2.61 17.52 31.14
N PHE A 401 2.50 17.28 29.84
CA PHE A 401 3.42 16.38 29.14
C PHE A 401 4.85 16.92 29.05
N THR A 402 5.05 18.24 29.04
CA THR A 402 6.37 18.85 29.17
C THR A 402 7.06 18.46 30.48
N GLU A 403 6.34 18.52 31.60
CA GLU A 403 6.89 18.12 32.91
C GLU A 403 7.13 16.60 32.99
N ILE A 404 6.24 15.81 32.41
CA ILE A 404 6.41 14.35 32.33
C ILE A 404 7.62 13.97 31.48
N ALA A 405 7.79 14.61 30.29
CA ALA A 405 8.93 14.37 29.41
C ALA A 405 10.26 14.62 30.13
N LYS A 406 10.38 15.75 30.85
CA LYS A 406 11.57 16.09 31.65
C LYS A 406 11.78 15.12 32.82
N LYS A 407 10.70 14.79 33.55
CA LYS A 407 10.80 13.92 34.74
C LYS A 407 11.32 12.53 34.41
N TYR A 408 10.85 11.97 33.29
CA TYR A 408 11.18 10.59 32.89
C TYR A 408 12.24 10.52 31.78
N GLU A 409 12.72 11.66 31.31
CA GLU A 409 13.70 11.77 30.21
C GLU A 409 13.23 10.99 28.96
N VAL A 410 11.96 11.20 28.56
CA VAL A 410 11.34 10.55 27.40
C VAL A 410 10.71 11.58 26.48
N ALA A 411 10.81 11.37 25.16
CA ALA A 411 9.98 12.12 24.23
C ALA A 411 8.54 11.57 24.27
N ILE A 412 7.56 12.46 24.05
CA ILE A 412 6.14 12.08 24.15
C ILE A 412 5.39 12.55 22.91
N VAL A 413 4.64 11.64 22.28
CA VAL A 413 3.62 11.94 21.27
C VAL A 413 2.25 11.74 21.89
N PHE A 414 1.42 12.78 21.90
CA PHE A 414 0.06 12.72 22.46
C PHE A 414 -0.93 13.50 21.59
N GLY A 415 -2.19 13.02 21.56
CA GLY A 415 -3.30 13.67 20.87
C GLY A 415 -4.11 14.58 21.79
N PHE A 416 -4.67 15.68 21.27
CA PHE A 416 -5.52 16.61 22.00
C PHE A 416 -6.46 17.38 21.08
N ILE A 417 -7.51 17.98 21.66
CA ILE A 417 -8.43 18.88 20.96
C ILE A 417 -7.79 20.26 20.96
N GLU A 418 -7.26 20.68 19.83
CA GLU A 418 -6.62 21.98 19.70
C GLU A 418 -7.64 23.06 19.37
N GLN A 419 -7.57 24.17 20.10
CA GLN A 419 -8.20 25.43 19.73
C GLN A 419 -7.14 26.40 19.18
N ASP A 420 -7.27 26.77 17.90
CA ASP A 420 -6.45 27.79 17.25
C ASP A 420 -7.37 28.94 16.77
N GLY A 421 -7.39 30.01 17.52
CA GLY A 421 -8.35 31.10 17.31
C GLY A 421 -9.80 30.63 17.52
N MET A 422 -10.61 30.63 16.46
CA MET A 422 -12.00 30.15 16.46
C MET A 422 -12.13 28.71 15.92
N ASP A 423 -11.07 28.15 15.45
CA ASP A 423 -11.04 26.84 14.80
C ASP A 423 -10.61 25.74 15.78
N LEU A 424 -11.19 24.55 15.59
CA LEU A 424 -10.85 23.36 16.34
C LEU A 424 -10.16 22.35 15.41
N TYR A 425 -9.15 21.68 15.94
CA TYR A 425 -8.41 20.63 15.24
C TYR A 425 -8.23 19.39 16.13
N ASN A 426 -8.22 18.24 15.50
CA ASN A 426 -7.72 17.02 16.11
C ASN A 426 -6.21 17.01 15.90
N SER A 427 -5.43 17.21 16.96
CA SER A 427 -4.01 17.50 16.86
C SER A 427 -3.16 16.54 17.68
N ALA A 428 -1.91 16.39 17.28
CA ALA A 428 -0.87 15.72 18.06
C ALA A 428 0.34 16.64 18.25
N LEU A 429 0.94 16.57 19.45
CA LEU A 429 2.21 17.19 19.76
C LEU A 429 3.30 16.14 19.97
N LEU A 430 4.50 16.46 19.50
CA LEU A 430 5.73 15.79 19.84
C LEU A 430 6.52 16.68 20.81
N ILE A 431 6.69 16.23 22.04
CA ILE A 431 7.53 16.87 23.05
C ILE A 431 8.84 16.09 23.17
N SER A 432 9.97 16.78 23.07
CA SER A 432 11.30 16.20 23.27
C SER A 432 11.59 15.89 24.75
N GLN A 433 12.61 15.09 25.01
CA GLN A 433 13.03 14.70 26.37
C GLN A 433 13.37 15.91 27.27
N ASP A 434 13.82 17.03 26.69
CA ASP A 434 14.11 18.28 27.42
C ASP A 434 12.84 19.11 27.70
N GLY A 435 11.67 18.63 27.26
CA GLY A 435 10.38 19.29 27.41
C GLY A 435 10.07 20.34 26.34
N SER A 436 10.92 20.55 25.35
CA SER A 436 10.63 21.43 24.23
C SER A 436 9.63 20.79 23.27
N VAL A 437 8.75 21.60 22.68
CA VAL A 437 7.85 21.15 21.62
C VAL A 437 8.64 20.99 20.32
N ALA A 438 8.87 19.75 19.90
CA ALA A 438 9.60 19.41 18.69
C ALA A 438 8.70 19.48 17.44
N GLY A 439 7.38 19.28 17.59
CA GLY A 439 6.48 19.30 16.46
C GLY A 439 5.01 19.32 16.84
N LYS A 440 4.18 19.88 15.95
CA LYS A 440 2.71 19.86 16.00
C LYS A 440 2.17 19.36 14.66
N TYR A 441 1.22 18.45 14.74
CA TYR A 441 0.49 17.93 13.60
C TYR A 441 -1.01 18.04 13.82
N GLN A 442 -1.73 18.48 12.80
CA GLN A 442 -3.19 18.54 12.74
C GLN A 442 -3.68 17.46 11.79
N LYS A 443 -4.60 16.61 12.22
CA LYS A 443 -5.17 15.50 11.43
C LYS A 443 -5.66 15.96 10.08
N THR A 444 -5.15 15.36 9.01
CA THR A 444 -5.46 15.79 7.65
C THR A 444 -6.65 15.06 7.04
N HIS A 445 -6.86 13.80 7.41
CA HIS A 445 -7.98 12.98 6.92
C HIS A 445 -8.94 12.72 8.08
N LEU A 446 -10.00 13.52 8.08
CA LEU A 446 -10.98 13.52 9.16
C LEU A 446 -11.96 12.34 9.01
N SER A 447 -12.21 11.62 10.12
CA SER A 447 -13.30 10.68 10.25
C SER A 447 -14.67 11.36 10.06
N LYS A 448 -15.73 10.57 9.95
CA LYS A 448 -17.10 11.11 9.97
C LYS A 448 -17.40 11.85 11.28
N SER A 449 -16.86 11.37 12.38
CA SER A 449 -16.98 11.97 13.72
C SER A 449 -16.22 13.28 13.83
N ASP A 450 -14.95 13.31 13.37
CA ASP A 450 -14.13 14.53 13.38
C ASP A 450 -14.76 15.67 12.58
N LYS A 451 -15.36 15.37 11.42
CA LYS A 451 -16.02 16.38 10.55
C LYS A 451 -17.15 17.15 11.22
N VAL A 452 -17.68 16.67 12.35
CA VAL A 452 -18.72 17.36 13.12
C VAL A 452 -18.14 18.59 13.84
N TRP A 453 -16.85 18.52 14.24
CA TRP A 453 -16.28 19.53 15.13
C TRP A 453 -14.93 20.09 14.66
N ALA A 454 -14.09 19.31 14.00
CA ALA A 454 -12.73 19.67 13.63
C ALA A 454 -12.61 20.19 12.19
N ASN A 455 -11.65 21.09 11.98
CA ASN A 455 -11.12 21.43 10.68
C ASN A 455 -9.95 20.48 10.34
N ALA A 456 -9.77 20.20 9.06
CA ALA A 456 -8.66 19.37 8.60
C ALA A 456 -7.34 20.16 8.59
N GLY A 457 -6.25 19.50 8.98
CA GLY A 457 -4.90 20.02 8.84
C GLY A 457 -4.48 20.19 7.37
N GLU A 458 -3.46 21.00 7.11
CA GLU A 458 -3.03 21.37 5.76
C GLU A 458 -1.62 20.93 5.40
N SER A 459 -1.01 20.04 6.19
CA SER A 459 0.35 19.58 5.93
C SER A 459 0.64 18.22 6.53
N LEU A 460 1.60 17.51 5.93
CA LEU A 460 2.16 16.24 6.39
C LEU A 460 3.65 16.46 6.72
N PRO A 461 3.97 17.01 7.90
CA PRO A 461 5.34 17.35 8.27
C PRO A 461 6.12 16.12 8.77
N VAL A 462 7.45 16.19 8.67
CA VAL A 462 8.40 15.32 9.36
C VAL A 462 9.22 16.18 10.32
N PHE A 463 9.27 15.77 11.57
CA PHE A 463 9.95 16.49 12.64
C PHE A 463 11.32 15.86 12.90
N LYS A 464 12.33 16.70 12.96
CA LYS A 464 13.70 16.24 13.27
C LYS A 464 13.99 16.46 14.74
N THR A 465 14.31 15.36 15.44
CA THR A 465 14.79 15.39 16.82
C THR A 465 16.26 14.94 16.85
N LYS A 466 16.95 15.26 17.93
CA LYS A 466 18.33 14.86 18.11
C LYS A 466 18.43 13.37 18.50
N GLU A 467 17.52 12.94 19.36
CA GLU A 467 17.55 11.62 20.01
C GLU A 467 16.88 10.54 19.16
N LEU A 468 15.79 10.89 18.45
CA LEU A 468 14.92 9.93 17.77
C LEU A 468 15.02 9.97 16.24
N GLY A 469 15.83 10.86 15.67
CA GLY A 469 15.89 11.05 14.21
C GLY A 469 14.71 11.82 13.67
N LYS A 470 14.13 11.37 12.55
CA LYS A 470 13.03 12.01 11.84
C LYS A 470 11.73 11.26 12.08
N ILE A 471 10.75 11.93 12.64
CA ILE A 471 9.46 11.35 13.02
C ILE A 471 8.35 11.97 12.17
N GLY A 472 7.56 11.13 11.50
CA GLY A 472 6.26 11.47 10.95
C GLY A 472 5.16 11.24 11.97
N LEU A 473 4.13 12.08 11.97
CA LEU A 473 2.93 11.89 12.77
C LEU A 473 1.73 11.69 11.86
N LEU A 474 0.90 10.71 12.18
CA LEU A 474 -0.43 10.49 11.64
C LEU A 474 -1.39 10.31 12.82
N ILE A 475 -2.70 10.55 12.60
CA ILE A 475 -3.72 10.36 13.64
C ILE A 475 -4.83 9.47 13.08
N GLY A 476 -5.10 8.33 13.73
CA GLY A 476 -6.23 7.45 13.42
C GLY A 476 -6.38 7.17 11.92
N GLU A 477 -7.44 7.73 11.32
CA GLU A 477 -7.82 7.51 9.92
C GLU A 477 -6.85 8.04 8.86
N ASP A 478 -5.85 8.85 9.23
CA ASP A 478 -4.78 9.19 8.27
C ASP A 478 -4.09 7.92 7.73
N ALA A 479 -4.05 6.83 8.52
CA ALA A 479 -3.47 5.55 8.14
C ALA A 479 -4.20 4.83 7.00
N GLU A 480 -5.47 5.17 6.72
CA GLU A 480 -6.22 4.62 5.58
C GLU A 480 -5.74 5.15 4.23
N PHE A 481 -5.01 6.26 4.26
CA PHE A 481 -4.53 6.95 3.07
C PHE A 481 -3.03 6.70 2.88
N PRO A 482 -2.64 5.72 2.04
CA PRO A 482 -1.23 5.42 1.81
C PRO A 482 -0.46 6.61 1.22
N GLU A 483 -1.16 7.58 0.63
CA GLU A 483 -0.58 8.84 0.18
C GLU A 483 0.05 9.62 1.35
N ALA A 484 -0.58 9.60 2.53
CA ALA A 484 -0.06 10.30 3.71
C ALA A 484 1.27 9.69 4.17
N SER A 485 1.33 8.37 4.35
CA SER A 485 2.58 7.68 4.70
C SER A 485 3.62 7.77 3.58
N GLY A 486 3.20 7.74 2.32
CA GLY A 486 4.07 7.94 1.16
C GLY A 486 4.74 9.32 1.14
N VAL A 487 4.03 10.38 1.49
CA VAL A 487 4.61 11.73 1.64
C VAL A 487 5.66 11.75 2.77
N LEU A 488 5.37 11.10 3.90
CA LEU A 488 6.32 11.00 5.00
C LEU A 488 7.57 10.20 4.59
N ALA A 489 7.42 9.14 3.81
CA ALA A 489 8.54 8.38 3.26
C ALA A 489 9.42 9.24 2.34
N VAL A 490 8.83 9.97 1.39
CA VAL A 490 9.58 10.89 0.51
C VAL A 490 10.34 11.95 1.30
N LYS A 491 9.78 12.39 2.43
CA LYS A 491 10.43 13.31 3.38
C LYS A 491 11.44 12.61 4.30
N ARG A 492 11.69 11.31 4.11
CA ARG A 492 12.65 10.52 4.88
C ARG A 492 12.31 10.40 6.37
N ALA A 493 11.04 10.16 6.72
CA ALA A 493 10.70 9.80 8.09
C ALA A 493 11.34 8.44 8.45
N ASP A 494 12.07 8.38 9.55
CA ASP A 494 12.70 7.17 10.07
C ASP A 494 11.67 6.27 10.75
N MET A 495 10.68 6.91 11.39
CA MET A 495 9.54 6.27 12.01
C MET A 495 8.27 7.12 11.86
N ILE A 496 7.13 6.46 12.04
CA ILE A 496 5.81 7.09 12.08
C ILE A 496 5.16 6.73 13.42
N ALA A 497 4.69 7.73 14.15
CA ALA A 497 3.88 7.54 15.36
C ALA A 497 2.42 7.82 15.06
N ILE A 498 1.53 6.92 15.49
CA ILE A 498 0.09 7.00 15.23
C ILE A 498 -0.70 6.97 16.56
N PRO A 499 -0.99 8.12 17.17
CA PRO A 499 -2.10 8.23 18.11
C PRO A 499 -3.41 7.77 17.46
N SER A 500 -4.11 6.80 18.05
CA SER A 500 -5.31 6.22 17.48
C SER A 500 -6.42 6.08 18.52
N ALA A 501 -7.69 6.18 18.09
CA ALA A 501 -8.87 5.90 18.85
C ALA A 501 -9.81 5.01 18.03
N TRP A 502 -9.33 3.86 17.64
CA TRP A 502 -9.96 3.04 16.65
C TRP A 502 -10.94 2.02 17.25
N HIS A 503 -12.15 1.99 16.70
CA HIS A 503 -13.25 1.13 17.13
C HIS A 503 -13.30 -0.16 16.32
N GLY A 504 -13.47 -1.28 17.00
CA GLY A 504 -13.71 -2.58 16.37
C GLY A 504 -12.51 -3.14 15.60
N GLN A 505 -12.77 -4.16 14.83
CA GLN A 505 -11.79 -4.75 13.92
C GLN A 505 -11.54 -3.81 12.77
N TYR A 506 -10.31 -3.42 12.61
CA TYR A 506 -9.88 -2.47 11.67
C TYR A 506 -9.29 -3.14 10.45
N GLY A 507 -9.99 -3.01 9.37
CA GLY A 507 -9.45 -3.39 8.10
C GLY A 507 -9.11 -4.84 7.90
N GLY A 508 -9.73 -5.72 8.63
CA GLY A 508 -9.41 -7.11 8.61
C GLY A 508 -8.18 -7.44 9.46
N GLU A 509 -8.30 -8.44 10.24
CA GLU A 509 -7.18 -9.13 10.86
C GLU A 509 -6.19 -9.57 9.79
N MET A 510 -4.91 -9.37 10.02
CA MET A 510 -3.91 -9.94 9.14
C MET A 510 -3.90 -11.46 9.29
N GLU A 511 -4.63 -12.12 8.44
CA GLU A 511 -4.41 -13.54 8.23
C GLU A 511 -3.13 -13.76 7.42
N ILE A 512 -1.97 -13.58 8.02
CA ILE A 512 -0.80 -14.21 7.45
C ILE A 512 -0.87 -15.68 7.78
N ASN A 513 -0.90 -16.43 6.75
CA ASN A 513 -0.83 -17.86 6.78
C ASN A 513 0.32 -18.26 7.72
N LYS A 514 -0.01 -19.02 8.76
CA LYS A 514 0.91 -19.58 9.76
C LYS A 514 2.08 -20.35 9.14
N VAL A 515 2.03 -20.58 7.84
CA VAL A 515 3.01 -21.32 7.04
C VAL A 515 4.07 -20.36 6.46
N ILE A 516 3.77 -19.07 6.21
CA ILE A 516 4.74 -18.12 5.63
C ILE A 516 5.81 -17.68 6.64
N SER A 517 5.49 -17.74 7.91
CA SER A 517 6.43 -17.43 8.97
C SER A 517 6.36 -18.49 10.04
N ALA A 518 7.51 -18.96 10.50
CA ALA A 518 7.59 -19.76 11.73
C ALA A 518 6.93 -19.03 12.92
N ASN A 519 6.72 -17.74 12.77
CA ASN A 519 6.05 -16.85 13.69
C ASN A 519 4.87 -16.18 12.95
N PRO A 520 3.63 -16.62 13.13
CA PRO A 520 2.46 -15.92 12.57
C PRO A 520 2.37 -14.51 13.16
N TYR A 521 1.73 -13.61 12.42
CA TYR A 521 1.40 -12.30 12.98
C TYR A 521 0.63 -12.48 14.28
N PRO A 522 0.98 -11.73 15.33
CA PRO A 522 0.25 -11.78 16.59
C PRO A 522 -1.22 -11.46 16.37
N GLU A 523 -2.09 -12.08 17.18
CA GLU A 523 -3.51 -11.73 17.23
C GLU A 523 -3.68 -10.22 17.48
N GLY A 524 -4.60 -9.57 16.77
CA GLY A 524 -4.80 -8.14 16.81
C GLY A 524 -3.92 -7.31 15.87
N SER A 525 -3.04 -7.93 15.08
CA SER A 525 -2.32 -7.25 13.99
C SER A 525 -3.29 -6.74 12.94
N MET A 526 -3.10 -5.49 12.48
CA MET A 526 -4.03 -4.86 11.55
C MET A 526 -3.39 -4.51 10.21
N VAL A 527 -4.07 -4.91 9.15
CA VAL A 527 -3.66 -4.70 7.75
C VAL A 527 -3.33 -3.23 7.46
N THR A 528 -4.14 -2.30 7.95
CA THR A 528 -3.95 -0.87 7.66
C THR A 528 -2.67 -0.31 8.26
N TRP A 529 -2.38 -0.63 9.52
CA TRP A 529 -1.17 -0.13 10.19
C TRP A 529 0.10 -0.79 9.66
N ASP A 530 0.02 -2.09 9.35
CA ASP A 530 1.11 -2.79 8.68
C ASP A 530 1.40 -2.17 7.30
N ALA A 531 0.35 -1.83 6.55
CA ALA A 531 0.47 -1.19 5.24
C ALA A 531 1.15 0.19 5.32
N VAL A 532 1.01 0.94 6.44
CA VAL A 532 1.76 2.18 6.67
C VAL A 532 3.26 1.89 6.75
N ALA A 533 3.65 0.90 7.55
CA ALA A 533 5.07 0.53 7.72
C ALA A 533 5.68 0.05 6.40
N ILE A 534 5.03 -0.89 5.71
CA ILE A 534 5.51 -1.42 4.43
C ILE A 534 5.55 -0.32 3.36
N GLY A 535 4.47 0.46 3.25
CA GLY A 535 4.34 1.48 2.20
C GLY A 535 5.27 2.68 2.38
N ALA A 536 5.70 2.97 3.60
CA ALA A 536 6.65 4.03 3.91
C ALA A 536 8.08 3.54 4.10
N GLN A 537 8.29 2.24 4.29
CA GLN A 537 9.55 1.67 4.76
C GLN A 537 10.09 2.45 5.98
N ALA A 538 9.20 2.58 6.99
CA ALA A 538 9.45 3.28 8.24
C ALA A 538 8.80 2.52 9.39
N TYR A 539 9.50 2.37 10.51
CA TYR A 539 8.91 1.76 11.71
C TYR A 539 7.67 2.52 12.15
N THR A 540 6.58 1.80 12.42
CA THR A 540 5.30 2.42 12.75
C THR A 540 4.88 2.01 14.16
N VAL A 541 4.84 2.99 15.07
CA VAL A 541 4.41 2.82 16.46
C VAL A 541 2.98 3.32 16.58
N VAL A 542 2.05 2.42 16.90
CA VAL A 542 0.63 2.74 17.06
C VAL A 542 0.23 2.64 18.51
N SER A 543 -0.46 3.63 19.01
CA SER A 543 -1.08 3.60 20.35
C SER A 543 -2.59 3.74 20.20
N ASN A 544 -3.34 2.74 20.70
CA ASN A 544 -4.79 2.70 20.62
C ASN A 544 -5.40 2.51 22.02
N TYR A 545 -6.69 2.79 22.14
CA TYR A 545 -7.44 2.56 23.35
C TYR A 545 -7.85 1.10 23.53
N VAL A 546 -8.17 0.71 24.76
CA VAL A 546 -8.84 -0.54 25.12
C VAL A 546 -10.10 -0.22 25.93
N GLY A 547 -11.12 -1.05 25.83
CA GLY A 547 -12.35 -0.92 26.60
C GLY A 547 -13.58 -1.42 25.85
N THR A 548 -14.40 -2.19 26.54
CA THR A 548 -15.54 -2.88 25.91
C THR A 548 -16.74 -1.97 25.65
N GLU A 549 -16.96 -0.93 26.45
CA GLU A 549 -18.12 -0.05 26.29
C GLU A 549 -18.16 0.70 24.97
N LYS A 550 -16.99 1.04 24.42
CA LYS A 550 -16.83 1.73 23.13
C LYS A 550 -16.24 0.85 22.04
N ASN A 551 -16.15 -0.47 22.28
CA ASN A 551 -15.59 -1.43 21.33
C ASN A 551 -14.14 -1.09 20.90
N PHE A 552 -13.30 -0.63 21.82
CA PHE A 552 -11.88 -0.49 21.60
C PHE A 552 -11.18 -1.82 21.86
N LEU A 553 -10.60 -2.40 20.84
CA LEU A 553 -9.98 -3.73 20.91
C LEU A 553 -8.50 -3.71 21.33
N GLY A 554 -7.93 -2.54 21.64
CA GLY A 554 -6.51 -2.43 21.90
C GLY A 554 -5.68 -2.53 20.62
N GLY A 555 -4.74 -3.47 20.58
CA GLY A 555 -3.88 -3.67 19.40
C GLY A 555 -2.82 -2.59 19.21
N SER A 556 -2.47 -1.85 20.28
CA SER A 556 -1.29 -0.98 20.25
C SER A 556 -0.08 -1.79 19.83
N SER A 557 0.77 -1.26 18.94
CA SER A 557 1.70 -2.12 18.21
C SER A 557 2.92 -1.38 17.67
N LEU A 558 3.96 -2.16 17.37
CA LEU A 558 5.04 -1.79 16.48
C LEU A 558 4.93 -2.62 15.21
N TYR A 559 4.84 -1.96 14.06
CA TYR A 559 4.99 -2.59 12.75
C TYR A 559 6.36 -2.33 12.20
N THR A 560 6.98 -3.38 11.63
CA THR A 560 8.35 -3.36 11.14
C THR A 560 8.42 -2.91 9.69
N LEU A 561 9.63 -2.66 9.20
CA LEU A 561 9.85 -2.17 7.84
C LEU A 561 9.46 -3.21 6.78
N ASP A 562 9.79 -4.47 7.04
CA ASP A 562 9.50 -5.60 6.16
C ASP A 562 9.24 -6.83 7.03
N PRO A 563 7.97 -7.12 7.34
CA PRO A 563 7.61 -8.22 8.24
C PRO A 563 7.94 -9.61 7.70
N LEU A 564 8.29 -9.75 6.42
CA LEU A 564 8.64 -11.04 5.82
C LEU A 564 10.13 -11.27 5.71
N TYR A 565 10.89 -10.20 5.50
CA TYR A 565 12.34 -10.22 5.40
C TYR A 565 13.00 -9.51 6.56
N ALA A 566 12.29 -8.62 7.24
CA ALA A 566 12.76 -8.11 8.51
C ALA A 566 12.79 -9.27 9.47
N LEU A 567 13.81 -9.29 10.16
CA LEU A 567 14.08 -10.24 11.23
C LEU A 567 13.10 -10.04 12.39
N ASP A 568 12.40 -8.90 12.40
CA ASP A 568 11.50 -8.48 13.47
C ASP A 568 10.05 -8.51 12.99
N GLN A 569 9.22 -9.21 13.74
CA GLN A 569 7.78 -9.29 13.51
C GLN A 569 7.07 -8.12 14.17
N PRO A 570 5.84 -7.80 13.72
CA PRO A 570 4.98 -6.90 14.46
C PRO A 570 4.85 -7.35 15.91
N VAL A 571 4.96 -6.42 16.83
CA VAL A 571 4.71 -6.65 18.25
C VAL A 571 3.40 -5.95 18.59
N VAL A 572 2.45 -6.71 19.12
CA VAL A 572 1.08 -6.24 19.38
C VAL A 572 0.73 -6.45 20.86
N ALA A 573 0.09 -5.44 21.45
CA ALA A 573 -0.44 -5.51 22.79
C ALA A 573 -1.70 -6.37 22.84
N ASP A 574 -1.91 -7.08 23.94
CA ASP A 574 -3.17 -7.78 24.22
C ASP A 574 -4.32 -6.78 24.53
N ASP A 575 -5.50 -7.28 24.88
CA ASP A 575 -6.73 -6.53 25.11
C ASP A 575 -6.84 -5.88 26.50
N LYS A 576 -5.71 -5.51 27.14
CA LYS A 576 -5.66 -4.96 28.50
C LYS A 576 -5.01 -3.58 28.55
N GLU A 577 -5.26 -2.85 29.65
CA GLU A 577 -4.46 -1.65 29.96
C GLU A 577 -3.01 -2.05 30.19
N GLN A 578 -2.11 -1.50 29.38
CA GLN A 578 -0.67 -1.79 29.48
C GLN A 578 0.18 -0.76 28.76
N ALA A 579 1.48 -0.77 29.04
CA ALA A 579 2.49 -0.19 28.20
C ALA A 579 3.17 -1.30 27.38
N LEU A 580 2.97 -1.30 26.05
CA LEU A 580 3.75 -2.13 25.14
C LEU A 580 5.11 -1.47 24.97
N VAL A 581 6.16 -2.11 25.42
CA VAL A 581 7.55 -1.61 25.27
C VAL A 581 8.23 -2.40 24.16
N VAL A 582 8.72 -1.68 23.14
CA VAL A 582 9.39 -2.23 21.97
C VAL A 582 10.70 -1.53 21.70
N GLU A 583 11.66 -2.24 21.12
CA GLU A 583 13.02 -1.75 20.88
C GLU A 583 13.42 -2.01 19.43
N PHE A 584 13.97 -1.00 18.77
CA PHE A 584 14.41 -1.10 17.37
C PHE A 584 15.44 -0.02 17.03
N ASP A 585 16.19 -0.27 15.95
CA ASP A 585 17.08 0.71 15.33
C ASP A 585 16.45 1.26 14.04
N THR A 586 16.43 2.57 13.85
CA THR A 586 15.69 3.24 12.79
C THR A 586 16.21 2.97 11.38
N VAL A 587 17.44 2.53 11.20
CA VAL A 587 18.05 2.18 9.93
C VAL A 587 18.58 0.76 9.96
N GLN A 588 18.02 -0.11 9.14
CA GLN A 588 18.49 -1.47 8.94
C GLN A 588 19.50 -1.51 7.79
N ALA A 589 20.78 -1.56 8.11
CA ALA A 589 21.86 -1.47 7.13
C ALA A 589 21.87 -2.61 6.08
N ASN A 590 21.27 -3.74 6.40
CA ASN A 590 21.30 -4.95 5.58
C ASN A 590 19.94 -5.32 4.97
N ALA A 591 18.91 -4.48 5.10
CA ALA A 591 17.63 -4.73 4.44
C ALA A 591 17.79 -4.63 2.90
N TRP A 592 17.44 -5.67 2.18
CA TRP A 592 17.51 -5.68 0.71
C TRP A 592 16.54 -4.67 0.09
N PHE A 593 15.40 -4.42 0.73
CA PHE A 593 14.42 -3.41 0.37
C PHE A 593 14.25 -2.43 1.52
N ASN A 594 14.50 -1.17 1.28
CA ASN A 594 14.47 -0.11 2.28
C ASN A 594 13.87 1.17 1.70
N GLN A 595 13.70 2.19 2.53
CA GLN A 595 13.10 3.46 2.14
C GLN A 595 13.82 4.14 0.97
N GLU A 596 15.16 4.06 0.89
CA GLU A 596 15.90 4.66 -0.22
C GLU A 596 15.60 3.93 -1.54
N MET A 597 15.56 2.60 -1.54
CA MET A 597 15.15 1.83 -2.73
C MET A 597 13.72 2.13 -3.13
N LEU A 598 12.79 2.17 -2.16
CA LEU A 598 11.40 2.57 -2.40
C LEU A 598 11.34 3.92 -3.12
N ILE A 599 12.06 4.93 -2.64
CA ILE A 599 12.03 6.28 -3.20
C ILE A 599 12.69 6.36 -4.58
N LEU A 600 13.85 5.72 -4.77
CA LEU A 600 14.63 5.76 -6.00
C LEU A 600 13.94 5.06 -7.17
N SER A 601 13.21 3.99 -6.91
CA SER A 601 12.59 3.16 -7.95
C SER A 601 11.16 3.55 -8.31
N ARG A 602 10.56 4.56 -7.66
CA ARG A 602 9.20 5.04 -7.92
C ARG A 602 9.06 5.57 -9.36
N GLN A 603 8.03 5.11 -10.06
CA GLN A 603 7.72 5.53 -11.43
C GLN A 603 6.83 6.77 -11.45
N THR A 604 7.37 7.89 -10.96
CA THR A 604 6.62 9.14 -10.72
C THR A 604 5.96 9.73 -11.97
N ALA A 605 6.40 9.37 -13.17
CA ALA A 605 5.78 9.77 -14.43
C ALA A 605 4.29 9.38 -14.51
N TYR A 606 3.86 8.32 -13.80
CA TYR A 606 2.48 7.83 -13.80
C TYR A 606 1.66 8.33 -12.63
N PHE A 607 2.23 9.06 -11.69
CA PHE A 607 1.60 9.43 -10.41
C PHE A 607 0.72 10.68 -10.46
N LYS A 608 0.53 11.27 -11.64
CA LYS A 608 -0.25 12.51 -11.81
C LYS A 608 -1.65 12.41 -11.17
N ALA A 609 -2.34 11.28 -11.32
CA ALA A 609 -3.66 11.08 -10.73
C ALA A 609 -3.65 10.99 -9.19
N LEU A 610 -2.51 10.70 -8.57
CA LEU A 610 -2.39 10.73 -7.10
C LEU A 610 -2.50 12.14 -6.54
N VAL A 611 -2.05 13.15 -7.28
CA VAL A 611 -1.93 14.55 -6.85
C VAL A 611 -2.99 15.47 -7.49
N GLN A 612 -3.98 14.89 -8.15
CA GLN A 612 -5.10 15.59 -8.78
C GLN A 612 -6.43 14.98 -8.32
N LYS A 613 -7.50 15.84 -8.28
CA LYS A 613 -8.89 15.42 -8.09
C LYS A 613 -9.50 14.97 -9.40
#